data_1cdcfb37a90cac822c36f03989512012
#
_entry.id   1cdcfb37a90cac822c36f03989512012
#
_cell.length_a   1.000
_cell.length_b   1.000
_cell.length_c   1.000
_cell.angle_alpha   90.00
_cell.angle_beta   90.00
_cell.angle_gamma   90.00
#
_symmetry.space_group_name_H-M   'P 1'
#
loop_
_entity.id
_entity.type
_entity.pdbx_description
1 polymer ?
#
loop_
_entity_poly.entity_id
_entity_poly.type
_entity_poly.pdbx_seq_one_letter_code
_entity_poly.pdbx_strand_id
1 'polypeptide(L)'
;MTPIAAIVREKLDSASRRLLEEIRNPALYAFIEEAVNLTEPDKIRVFSDSSKDIAKIRRLALNGGGEHPLKTEGHTYHFDGPNDQGRDPFSTRYLLPKDMDLGASLNSIDRTEGLGEVKGFLKGSMRGKTMLICFWCLGPLHSDFSIPCVQITDSPYVAHSESILCRPGCELFKKLPEDADFFRFLHSEGETDENGCSIHWQKRRVYIDLIENTVYSVNTQYAGNTVGMKKLALRLAIQKASREGWLAEHMFIMGVKGPQRRTTYFVGAFPSACGKTSTAMLPGQTIIGDDIAYFRRRKGKMYCANVEQGIFGIICDVNPVDDPVIYKALVSPGEVIFSNVLVADGKPYWEGMGCELPERGINFQGEWYKGKKDAEGKEIPPSHKNARYTIRLSALDNLDPQAENPEGVPVGGVIYGGRDSNTLVPIEQAFNWVEGIITKGASIESETTAATIGQAGVPKFNIMANQDFVSIPLGRYIQNNLDFANGVENPPPIFSVNYFLQDENHRFLTGKLDKMVWLLWAECRVHGEVQALKTPTGWIPRYEDLAPLFKEKLNKVYTKEAYEKQFMVRVDKLIEKFDRVEEIYRQKVPDTPQIVYATFKDVQQRLQEARRQYGSFISPFKLTS
;
A
#
# COMPACT_ATOMS: atom_id res chain seq x y z
N MET A 1 25.79 31.10 1.97
CA MET A 1 24.32 30.77 1.94
C MET A 1 23.77 31.20 0.60
N THR A 2 23.17 30.28 -0.15
CA THR A 2 22.42 30.64 -1.37
C THR A 2 21.16 31.38 -0.93
N PRO A 3 20.89 32.59 -1.39
CA PRO A 3 19.70 33.33 -1.00
C PRO A 3 18.48 32.77 -1.72
N ILE A 4 17.31 32.89 -1.09
CA ILE A 4 16.04 32.62 -1.75
C ILE A 4 15.90 33.59 -2.94
N ALA A 5 15.59 33.07 -4.13
CA ALA A 5 15.45 33.85 -5.35
C ALA A 5 14.41 34.97 -5.21
N ALA A 6 14.66 36.12 -5.87
CA ALA A 6 13.79 37.30 -5.78
C ALA A 6 12.34 36.98 -6.16
N ILE A 7 12.12 36.25 -7.27
CA ILE A 7 10.79 35.84 -7.75
C ILE A 7 10.01 35.01 -6.72
N VAL A 8 10.67 34.17 -5.93
CA VAL A 8 10.05 33.41 -4.84
C VAL A 8 9.74 34.33 -3.67
N ARG A 9 10.70 35.19 -3.30
CA ARG A 9 10.60 36.10 -2.15
C ARG A 9 9.44 37.08 -2.26
N GLU A 10 9.18 37.61 -3.44
CA GLU A 10 8.09 38.55 -3.72
C GLU A 10 6.70 37.95 -3.51
N LYS A 11 6.56 36.64 -3.70
CA LYS A 11 5.28 35.92 -3.59
C LYS A 11 5.01 35.34 -2.20
N LEU A 12 6.01 35.36 -1.30
CA LEU A 12 5.92 34.84 0.07
C LEU A 12 5.33 35.88 1.03
N ASP A 13 4.41 35.43 1.91
CA ASP A 13 4.09 36.22 3.10
C ASP A 13 5.25 36.21 4.12
N SER A 14 5.20 37.15 5.09
CA SER A 14 6.30 37.34 6.06
C SER A 14 6.57 36.12 6.94
N ALA A 15 5.55 35.30 7.23
CA ALA A 15 5.68 34.09 8.04
C ALA A 15 6.33 32.97 7.22
N SER A 16 5.86 32.74 6.01
CA SER A 16 6.41 31.78 5.05
C SER A 16 7.85 32.08 4.70
N ARG A 17 8.19 33.35 4.54
CA ARG A 17 9.56 33.81 4.27
C ARG A 17 10.50 33.44 5.43
N ARG A 18 10.14 33.80 6.68
CA ARG A 18 10.95 33.44 7.86
C ARG A 18 11.16 31.96 7.98
N LEU A 19 10.09 31.16 7.75
CA LEU A 19 10.16 29.71 7.84
C LEU A 19 11.14 29.11 6.83
N LEU A 20 11.12 29.57 5.57
CA LEU A 20 12.09 29.13 4.56
C LEU A 20 13.53 29.57 4.87
N GLU A 21 13.72 30.77 5.40
CA GLU A 21 15.04 31.29 5.79
C GLU A 21 15.69 30.49 6.95
N GLU A 22 14.87 29.79 7.76
CA GLU A 22 15.34 28.85 8.78
C GLU A 22 15.84 27.51 8.21
N ILE A 23 15.36 27.12 7.01
CA ILE A 23 15.74 25.87 6.33
C ILE A 23 16.91 26.16 5.38
N ARG A 24 18.09 25.66 5.72
CA ARG A 24 19.34 25.96 4.99
C ARG A 24 19.67 24.84 3.98
N ASN A 25 18.86 24.67 2.96
CA ASN A 25 19.10 23.67 1.93
C ASN A 25 19.02 24.30 0.53
N PRO A 26 20.15 24.47 -0.20
CA PRO A 26 20.19 25.08 -1.53
C PRO A 26 19.38 24.30 -2.57
N ALA A 27 19.34 22.96 -2.49
CA ALA A 27 18.57 22.13 -3.42
C ALA A 27 17.06 22.34 -3.25
N LEU A 28 16.60 22.61 -2.02
CA LEU A 28 15.22 22.98 -1.77
C LEU A 28 14.88 24.33 -2.41
N TYR A 29 15.75 25.32 -2.26
CA TYR A 29 15.52 26.65 -2.85
C TYR A 29 15.47 26.58 -4.38
N ALA A 30 16.38 25.81 -4.99
CA ALA A 30 16.39 25.58 -6.45
C ALA A 30 15.10 24.89 -6.91
N PHE A 31 14.62 23.87 -6.20
CA PHE A 31 13.37 23.18 -6.52
C PHE A 31 12.15 24.10 -6.41
N ILE A 32 12.08 24.94 -5.36
CA ILE A 32 11.00 25.92 -5.20
C ILE A 32 11.05 26.97 -6.34
N GLU A 33 12.25 27.48 -6.66
CA GLU A 33 12.43 28.46 -7.74
C GLU A 33 12.01 27.87 -9.10
N GLU A 34 12.41 26.64 -9.40
CA GLU A 34 11.98 25.93 -10.61
C GLU A 34 10.46 25.77 -10.67
N ALA A 35 9.85 25.34 -9.58
CA ALA A 35 8.40 25.17 -9.49
C ALA A 35 7.66 26.50 -9.69
N VAL A 36 8.13 27.59 -9.10
CA VAL A 36 7.53 28.94 -9.24
C VAL A 36 7.66 29.46 -10.67
N ASN A 37 8.82 29.30 -11.30
CA ASN A 37 9.05 29.71 -12.69
C ASN A 37 8.19 28.89 -13.67
N LEU A 38 7.98 27.61 -13.37
CA LEU A 38 7.21 26.70 -14.22
C LEU A 38 5.70 26.94 -14.08
N THR A 39 5.19 26.96 -12.85
CA THR A 39 3.74 26.96 -12.59
C THR A 39 3.13 28.34 -12.43
N GLU A 40 3.94 29.38 -12.23
CA GLU A 40 3.58 30.80 -12.15
C GLU A 40 2.46 31.11 -11.11
N PRO A 41 2.59 30.71 -9.84
CA PRO A 41 1.58 31.00 -8.82
C PRO A 41 1.53 32.49 -8.49
N ASP A 42 0.38 33.00 -8.06
CA ASP A 42 0.25 34.38 -7.59
C ASP A 42 0.85 34.59 -6.21
N LYS A 43 0.70 33.59 -5.33
CA LYS A 43 1.15 33.62 -3.94
C LYS A 43 1.76 32.28 -3.54
N ILE A 44 2.63 32.33 -2.53
CA ILE A 44 3.26 31.13 -1.96
C ILE A 44 2.99 31.10 -0.45
N ARG A 45 2.58 29.94 0.06
CA ARG A 45 2.45 29.67 1.48
C ARG A 45 3.28 28.46 1.88
N VAL A 46 4.04 28.63 2.94
CA VAL A 46 4.85 27.56 3.53
C VAL A 46 4.26 27.21 4.89
N PHE A 47 4.13 25.92 5.15
CA PHE A 47 3.49 25.41 6.36
C PHE A 47 4.53 24.77 7.28
N SER A 48 4.44 25.11 8.58
CA SER A 48 5.22 24.48 9.65
C SER A 48 4.48 23.25 10.21
N ASP A 49 5.16 22.54 11.14
CA ASP A 49 4.61 21.39 11.86
C ASP A 49 3.60 21.80 12.97
N SER A 50 3.29 23.10 13.11
CA SER A 50 2.39 23.57 14.16
C SER A 50 0.94 23.11 13.91
N SER A 51 0.24 22.75 14.98
CA SER A 51 -1.19 22.39 14.90
C SER A 51 -2.04 23.50 14.27
N LYS A 52 -1.62 24.76 14.43
CA LYS A 52 -2.25 25.94 13.82
C LYS A 52 -2.14 25.92 12.28
N ASP A 53 -0.96 25.56 11.75
CA ASP A 53 -0.75 25.47 10.31
C ASP A 53 -1.45 24.25 9.71
N ILE A 54 -1.43 23.10 10.39
CA ILE A 54 -2.20 21.91 9.97
C ILE A 54 -3.71 22.23 9.93
N ALA A 55 -4.24 22.86 10.98
CA ALA A 55 -5.64 23.30 10.98
C ALA A 55 -5.96 24.35 9.89
N LYS A 56 -4.97 25.15 9.47
CA LYS A 56 -5.12 26.10 8.38
C LYS A 56 -5.20 25.40 7.01
N ILE A 57 -4.40 24.35 6.79
CA ILE A 57 -4.50 23.52 5.57
C ILE A 57 -5.92 22.97 5.43
N ARG A 58 -6.46 22.35 6.49
CA ARG A 58 -7.84 21.85 6.51
C ARG A 58 -8.87 22.93 6.20
N ARG A 59 -8.74 24.11 6.80
CA ARG A 59 -9.65 25.24 6.49
C ARG A 59 -9.57 25.70 5.05
N LEU A 60 -8.38 25.65 4.43
CA LEU A 60 -8.24 25.98 3.02
C LEU A 60 -8.94 24.96 2.13
N ALA A 61 -8.87 23.67 2.46
CA ALA A 61 -9.57 22.61 1.73
C ALA A 61 -11.09 22.78 1.79
N LEU A 62 -11.63 23.10 2.97
CA LEU A 62 -13.07 23.38 3.17
C LEU A 62 -13.52 24.66 2.46
N ASN A 63 -12.76 25.74 2.54
CA ASN A 63 -13.13 27.04 1.96
C ASN A 63 -12.92 27.10 0.45
N GLY A 64 -12.01 26.29 -0.08
CA GLY A 64 -11.71 26.21 -1.50
C GLY A 64 -12.63 25.28 -2.30
N GLY A 65 -13.62 24.65 -1.67
CA GLY A 65 -14.55 23.74 -2.33
C GLY A 65 -13.99 22.35 -2.65
N GLY A 66 -12.74 22.07 -2.31
CA GLY A 66 -12.14 20.73 -2.50
C GLY A 66 -12.67 19.68 -1.51
N GLU A 67 -13.15 20.12 -0.34
CA GLU A 67 -13.79 19.27 0.66
C GLU A 67 -15.07 19.92 1.18
N HIS A 68 -16.04 19.09 1.56
CA HIS A 68 -17.31 19.53 2.12
C HIS A 68 -17.53 18.89 3.49
N PRO A 69 -18.04 19.62 4.50
CA PRO A 69 -18.25 19.09 5.84
C PRO A 69 -19.43 18.10 5.87
N LEU A 70 -19.35 17.10 6.75
CA LEU A 70 -20.43 16.19 7.09
C LEU A 70 -20.99 16.52 8.49
N LYS A 71 -22.13 15.92 8.87
CA LYS A 71 -22.76 16.14 10.18
C LYS A 71 -21.92 15.63 11.33
N THR A 72 -21.19 14.52 11.15
CA THR A 72 -20.29 14.00 12.16
C THR A 72 -19.09 14.92 12.30
N GLU A 73 -18.79 15.33 13.52
CA GLU A 73 -17.67 16.24 13.79
C GLU A 73 -16.35 15.68 13.25
N GLY A 74 -15.64 16.49 12.50
CA GLY A 74 -14.35 16.13 11.89
C GLY A 74 -14.46 15.44 10.53
N HIS A 75 -15.64 14.96 10.13
CA HIS A 75 -15.82 14.28 8.85
C HIS A 75 -15.99 15.29 7.71
N THR A 76 -15.36 14.96 6.58
CA THR A 76 -15.52 15.67 5.30
C THR A 76 -15.70 14.67 4.16
N TYR A 77 -16.15 15.14 3.02
CA TYR A 77 -16.15 14.36 1.78
C TYR A 77 -15.56 15.16 0.63
N HIS A 78 -15.04 14.42 -0.35
CA HIS A 78 -14.47 14.89 -1.59
C HIS A 78 -14.98 14.03 -2.75
N PHE A 79 -15.23 14.63 -3.91
CA PHE A 79 -15.50 13.90 -5.13
C PHE A 79 -14.40 14.16 -6.17
N ASP A 80 -13.76 13.09 -6.62
CA ASP A 80 -12.93 13.12 -7.82
C ASP A 80 -13.84 13.18 -9.07
N GLY A 81 -13.37 13.79 -10.13
CA GLY A 81 -14.09 13.82 -11.39
C GLY A 81 -14.37 12.40 -11.95
N PRO A 82 -15.40 12.24 -12.79
CA PRO A 82 -15.84 10.92 -13.28
C PRO A 82 -14.75 10.06 -13.92
N ASN A 83 -13.71 10.69 -14.46
CA ASN A 83 -12.58 10.04 -15.12
C ASN A 83 -11.27 10.07 -14.29
N ASP A 84 -11.34 10.51 -13.03
CA ASP A 84 -10.18 10.65 -12.14
C ASP A 84 -10.35 9.88 -10.81
N GLN A 85 -11.02 8.72 -10.82
CA GLN A 85 -11.35 7.96 -9.62
C GLN A 85 -10.44 6.76 -9.39
N GLY A 86 -9.29 6.71 -10.03
CA GLY A 86 -8.37 5.61 -9.91
C GLY A 86 -6.99 5.91 -10.47
N ARG A 87 -6.04 5.03 -10.13
CA ARG A 87 -4.71 5.08 -10.75
C ARG A 87 -4.82 4.75 -12.24
N ASP A 88 -4.15 5.56 -13.04
CA ASP A 88 -4.01 5.33 -14.47
C ASP A 88 -2.61 4.77 -14.78
N PRO A 89 -2.50 3.46 -15.08
CA PRO A 89 -1.21 2.86 -15.42
C PRO A 89 -0.57 3.45 -16.67
N PHE A 90 -1.37 3.93 -17.63
CA PHE A 90 -0.85 4.51 -18.87
C PHE A 90 -0.25 5.89 -18.67
N SER A 91 -0.84 6.69 -17.76
CA SER A 91 -0.36 8.02 -17.41
C SER A 91 0.70 8.02 -16.30
N THR A 92 0.99 6.85 -15.70
CA THR A 92 2.02 6.70 -14.67
C THR A 92 3.26 6.05 -15.29
N ARG A 93 4.38 6.82 -15.37
CA ARG A 93 5.60 6.38 -16.05
C ARG A 93 6.86 6.75 -15.30
N TYR A 94 7.87 5.90 -15.43
CA TYR A 94 9.25 6.22 -15.03
C TYR A 94 9.95 7.03 -16.11
N LEU A 95 10.60 8.12 -15.72
CA LEU A 95 11.44 8.93 -16.60
C LEU A 95 12.85 8.32 -16.60
N LEU A 96 13.24 7.69 -17.69
CA LEU A 96 14.50 6.96 -17.76
C LEU A 96 15.47 7.60 -18.75
N PRO A 97 16.75 7.82 -18.36
CA PRO A 97 17.82 8.10 -19.32
C PRO A 97 17.94 6.96 -20.34
N LYS A 98 18.50 7.24 -21.52
CA LYS A 98 18.63 6.27 -22.64
C LYS A 98 19.43 5.01 -22.30
N ASP A 99 20.31 5.09 -21.31
CA ASP A 99 21.17 4.01 -20.84
C ASP A 99 20.58 3.20 -19.67
N MET A 100 19.37 3.54 -19.24
CA MET A 100 18.68 2.85 -18.15
C MET A 100 17.46 2.07 -18.68
N ASP A 101 17.38 0.79 -18.33
CA ASP A 101 16.24 -0.07 -18.60
C ASP A 101 15.78 -0.76 -17.32
N LEU A 102 14.49 -0.68 -17.01
CA LEU A 102 13.86 -1.35 -15.86
C LEU A 102 13.16 -2.65 -16.27
N GLY A 103 13.20 -3.02 -17.56
CA GLY A 103 12.52 -4.17 -18.13
C GLY A 103 11.10 -3.87 -18.61
N ALA A 104 10.62 -4.70 -19.54
CA ALA A 104 9.33 -4.51 -20.23
C ALA A 104 8.08 -4.53 -19.33
N SER A 105 8.24 -4.97 -18.09
CA SER A 105 7.13 -5.03 -17.11
C SER A 105 6.82 -3.68 -16.45
N LEU A 106 7.68 -2.67 -16.62
CA LEU A 106 7.56 -1.36 -15.99
C LEU A 106 7.34 -0.28 -17.05
N ASN A 107 6.30 0.54 -16.84
CA ASN A 107 5.93 1.58 -17.80
C ASN A 107 6.91 2.76 -17.70
N SER A 108 7.62 3.05 -18.77
CA SER A 108 8.66 4.08 -18.83
C SER A 108 8.56 4.94 -20.09
N ILE A 109 9.26 6.06 -20.10
CA ILE A 109 9.42 6.98 -21.22
C ILE A 109 10.83 7.58 -21.15
N ASP A 110 11.39 8.00 -22.29
CA ASP A 110 12.65 8.76 -22.31
C ASP A 110 12.53 9.99 -21.38
N ARG A 111 13.54 10.20 -20.53
CA ARG A 111 13.50 11.25 -19.51
C ARG A 111 13.35 12.65 -20.09
N THR A 112 14.04 12.93 -21.20
CA THR A 112 13.98 14.25 -21.85
C THR A 112 12.60 14.50 -22.45
N GLU A 113 12.05 13.51 -23.14
CA GLU A 113 10.70 13.55 -23.71
C GLU A 113 9.65 13.72 -22.61
N GLY A 114 9.68 12.87 -21.59
CA GLY A 114 8.70 12.90 -20.51
C GLY A 114 8.77 14.16 -19.67
N LEU A 115 9.97 14.70 -19.38
CA LEU A 115 10.11 15.99 -18.72
C LEU A 115 9.56 17.13 -19.58
N GLY A 116 9.81 17.11 -20.89
CA GLY A 116 9.23 18.08 -21.82
C GLY A 116 7.69 18.07 -21.80
N GLU A 117 7.10 16.87 -21.82
CA GLU A 117 5.64 16.70 -21.81
C GLU A 117 5.04 17.19 -20.47
N VAL A 118 5.49 16.67 -19.32
CA VAL A 118 4.87 16.99 -18.03
C VAL A 118 5.09 18.44 -17.63
N LYS A 119 6.27 19.01 -17.90
CA LYS A 119 6.53 20.43 -17.67
C LYS A 119 5.69 21.32 -18.61
N GLY A 120 5.42 20.85 -19.83
CA GLY A 120 4.47 21.52 -20.74
C GLY A 120 3.07 21.63 -20.17
N PHE A 121 2.57 20.60 -19.49
CA PHE A 121 1.25 20.61 -18.83
C PHE A 121 1.27 21.39 -17.51
N LEU A 122 2.37 21.43 -16.79
CA LEU A 122 2.54 22.21 -15.56
C LEU A 122 2.75 23.70 -15.81
N LYS A 123 3.14 24.10 -17.02
CA LYS A 123 3.44 25.50 -17.33
C LYS A 123 2.25 26.42 -17.09
N GLY A 124 2.40 27.35 -16.14
CA GLY A 124 1.37 28.32 -15.77
C GLY A 124 0.14 27.72 -15.10
N SER A 125 0.18 26.45 -14.67
CA SER A 125 -0.97 25.74 -14.07
C SER A 125 -1.45 26.34 -12.75
N MET A 126 -0.62 27.14 -12.08
CA MET A 126 -0.97 27.78 -10.79
C MET A 126 -1.26 29.29 -10.92
N ARG A 127 -1.43 29.82 -12.13
CA ARG A 127 -1.84 31.22 -12.33
C ARG A 127 -3.18 31.49 -11.65
N GLY A 128 -3.27 32.58 -10.91
CA GLY A 128 -4.46 32.91 -10.10
C GLY A 128 -4.59 32.14 -8.80
N LYS A 129 -3.69 31.18 -8.53
CA LYS A 129 -3.74 30.29 -7.38
C LYS A 129 -2.63 30.57 -6.37
N THR A 130 -2.77 29.98 -5.18
CA THR A 130 -1.75 29.96 -4.14
C THR A 130 -1.02 28.62 -4.16
N MET A 131 0.29 28.66 -4.34
CA MET A 131 1.17 27.50 -4.16
C MET A 131 1.33 27.21 -2.68
N LEU A 132 1.09 25.97 -2.29
CA LEU A 132 1.26 25.45 -0.93
C LEU A 132 2.55 24.60 -0.89
N ILE A 133 3.44 24.91 0.05
CA ILE A 133 4.67 24.18 0.28
C ILE A 133 4.58 23.52 1.66
N CYS A 134 4.58 22.20 1.66
CA CYS A 134 4.45 21.36 2.86
C CYS A 134 5.67 20.45 3.00
N PHE A 135 6.12 20.26 4.23
CA PHE A 135 7.23 19.38 4.58
C PHE A 135 6.73 18.18 5.32
N TRP A 136 7.20 17.00 4.91
CA TRP A 136 6.76 15.73 5.46
C TRP A 136 7.94 14.82 5.77
N CYS A 137 7.69 13.81 6.60
CA CYS A 137 8.64 12.75 6.91
C CYS A 137 8.00 11.38 6.66
N LEU A 138 8.63 10.59 5.83
CA LEU A 138 8.34 9.16 5.69
C LEU A 138 9.10 8.39 6.76
N GLY A 139 8.43 7.47 7.44
CA GLY A 139 9.00 6.77 8.59
C GLY A 139 8.91 7.56 9.90
N PRO A 140 9.25 6.94 11.04
CA PRO A 140 9.27 7.60 12.34
C PRO A 140 10.25 8.78 12.35
N LEU A 141 9.91 9.84 13.05
CA LEU A 141 10.80 11.01 13.20
C LEU A 141 12.08 10.63 13.97
N HIS A 142 13.19 11.31 13.64
CA HIS A 142 14.49 11.09 14.30
C HIS A 142 15.01 9.66 14.21
N SER A 143 14.77 9.00 13.10
CA SER A 143 15.13 7.62 12.82
C SER A 143 16.00 7.52 11.57
N ASP A 144 16.79 6.46 11.44
CA ASP A 144 17.45 6.11 10.17
C ASP A 144 16.45 5.55 9.12
N PHE A 145 15.21 5.29 9.52
CA PHE A 145 14.09 5.05 8.60
C PHE A 145 13.50 6.35 8.03
N SER A 146 13.83 7.52 8.59
CA SER A 146 13.26 8.80 8.16
C SER A 146 13.73 9.20 6.77
N ILE A 147 12.80 9.56 5.89
CA ILE A 147 13.11 10.19 4.61
C ILE A 147 12.37 11.54 4.56
N PRO A 148 13.10 12.66 4.48
CA PRO A 148 12.49 13.98 4.35
C PRO A 148 11.85 14.13 2.96
N CYS A 149 10.68 14.77 2.91
CA CYS A 149 9.94 15.02 1.68
C CYS A 149 9.39 16.44 1.64
N VAL A 150 9.39 17.05 0.47
CA VAL A 150 8.70 18.31 0.21
C VAL A 150 7.60 18.11 -0.83
N GLN A 151 6.42 18.62 -0.56
CA GLN A 151 5.30 18.66 -1.49
C GLN A 151 4.96 20.11 -1.85
N ILE A 152 4.90 20.38 -3.15
CA ILE A 152 4.42 21.63 -3.72
C ILE A 152 3.12 21.31 -4.46
N THR A 153 2.02 22.00 -4.12
CA THR A 153 0.70 21.79 -4.74
C THR A 153 -0.12 23.07 -4.74
N ASP A 154 -1.07 23.19 -5.66
CA ASP A 154 -2.11 24.23 -5.66
C ASP A 154 -3.44 23.73 -5.08
N SER A 155 -3.53 22.45 -4.71
CA SER A 155 -4.73 21.84 -4.15
C SER A 155 -4.68 21.75 -2.62
N PRO A 156 -5.53 22.50 -1.90
CA PRO A 156 -5.66 22.36 -0.45
C PRO A 156 -6.15 20.98 0.01
N TYR A 157 -7.00 20.32 -0.79
CA TYR A 157 -7.46 18.95 -0.53
C TYR A 157 -6.28 17.97 -0.52
N VAL A 158 -5.40 18.06 -1.51
CA VAL A 158 -4.20 17.21 -1.58
C VAL A 158 -3.28 17.45 -0.38
N ALA A 159 -3.03 18.72 -0.02
CA ALA A 159 -2.23 19.06 1.16
C ALA A 159 -2.88 18.56 2.47
N HIS A 160 -4.22 18.61 2.58
CA HIS A 160 -4.95 18.11 3.75
C HIS A 160 -4.88 16.59 3.85
N SER A 161 -5.17 15.86 2.77
CA SER A 161 -5.03 14.40 2.71
C SER A 161 -3.63 13.96 3.14
N GLU A 162 -2.59 14.65 2.64
CA GLU A 162 -1.21 14.34 3.00
C GLU A 162 -0.94 14.59 4.49
N SER A 163 -1.51 15.65 5.07
CA SER A 163 -1.35 15.96 6.50
C SER A 163 -1.95 14.89 7.44
N ILE A 164 -2.90 14.11 6.95
CA ILE A 164 -3.46 12.95 7.66
C ILE A 164 -2.56 11.72 7.49
N LEU A 165 -1.99 11.56 6.29
CA LEU A 165 -1.26 10.35 5.90
C LEU A 165 0.21 10.35 6.29
N CYS A 166 0.86 11.52 6.35
CA CYS A 166 2.30 11.64 6.59
C CYS A 166 2.62 12.48 7.82
N ARG A 167 3.73 12.18 8.46
CA ARG A 167 4.23 12.93 9.61
C ARG A 167 4.70 14.30 9.15
N PRO A 168 4.41 15.38 9.91
CA PRO A 168 4.99 16.69 9.65
C PRO A 168 6.53 16.63 9.69
N GLY A 169 7.19 17.36 8.78
CA GLY A 169 8.64 17.26 8.57
C GLY A 169 9.40 18.59 8.54
N CYS A 170 8.76 19.73 8.82
CA CYS A 170 9.41 21.02 8.75
C CYS A 170 10.57 21.14 9.76
N GLU A 171 10.38 20.68 10.99
CA GLU A 171 11.43 20.68 12.02
C GLU A 171 12.57 19.70 11.68
N LEU A 172 12.27 18.64 10.93
CA LEU A 172 13.30 17.76 10.38
C LEU A 172 14.14 18.51 9.33
N PHE A 173 13.50 19.22 8.39
CA PHE A 173 14.20 20.00 7.37
C PHE A 173 15.11 21.08 7.94
N LYS A 174 14.73 21.76 9.03
CA LYS A 174 15.57 22.76 9.71
C LYS A 174 16.88 22.18 10.27
N LYS A 175 16.89 20.87 10.56
CA LYS A 175 18.03 20.16 11.15
C LYS A 175 18.86 19.38 10.12
N LEU A 176 18.40 19.30 8.87
CA LEU A 176 19.14 18.60 7.82
C LEU A 176 20.45 19.33 7.48
N PRO A 177 21.51 18.60 7.14
CA PRO A 177 22.69 19.17 6.47
C PRO A 177 22.29 19.94 5.20
N GLU A 178 23.08 20.95 4.83
CA GLU A 178 22.80 21.79 3.65
C GLU A 178 22.79 20.99 2.33
N ASP A 179 23.52 19.88 2.27
CA ASP A 179 23.64 18.95 1.14
C ASP A 179 22.73 17.72 1.24
N ALA A 180 21.89 17.64 2.27
CA ALA A 180 21.00 16.51 2.45
C ALA A 180 20.00 16.38 1.29
N ASP A 181 19.87 15.15 0.77
CA ASP A 181 18.87 14.81 -0.24
C ASP A 181 17.49 14.56 0.40
N PHE A 182 16.45 14.79 -0.39
CA PHE A 182 15.06 14.64 0.01
C PHE A 182 14.20 14.26 -1.20
N PHE A 183 13.02 13.68 -0.97
CA PHE A 183 12.07 13.41 -2.06
C PHE A 183 11.26 14.66 -2.38
N ARG A 184 11.03 14.88 -3.67
CA ARG A 184 10.35 16.06 -4.25
C ARG A 184 9.04 15.67 -4.89
N PHE A 185 7.98 16.41 -4.61
CA PHE A 185 6.67 16.19 -5.21
C PHE A 185 6.13 17.53 -5.71
N LEU A 186 5.96 17.64 -7.04
CA LEU A 186 5.32 18.80 -7.67
C LEU A 186 3.99 18.34 -8.28
N HIS A 187 2.92 18.88 -7.74
CA HIS A 187 1.55 18.57 -8.13
C HIS A 187 0.78 19.83 -8.50
N SER A 188 -0.09 19.74 -9.52
CA SER A 188 -1.14 20.70 -9.80
C SER A 188 -2.43 19.98 -10.20
N GLU A 189 -3.55 20.40 -9.60
CA GLU A 189 -4.88 19.93 -10.00
C GLU A 189 -5.27 20.39 -11.41
N GLY A 190 -4.54 21.39 -11.96
CA GLY A 190 -4.84 22.01 -13.25
C GLY A 190 -6.09 22.90 -13.18
N GLU A 191 -6.80 23.03 -14.30
CA GLU A 191 -8.10 23.68 -14.33
C GLU A 191 -9.17 22.76 -13.74
N THR A 192 -10.09 23.35 -12.95
CA THR A 192 -11.19 22.64 -12.29
C THR A 192 -12.55 23.17 -12.75
N ASP A 193 -13.58 22.32 -12.70
CA ASP A 193 -14.96 22.70 -12.90
C ASP A 193 -15.57 23.39 -11.65
N GLU A 194 -16.85 23.70 -11.70
CA GLU A 194 -17.61 24.30 -10.59
C GLU A 194 -17.69 23.43 -9.34
N ASN A 195 -17.47 22.11 -9.48
CA ASN A 195 -17.42 21.15 -8.38
C ASN A 195 -15.99 20.93 -7.86
N GLY A 196 -15.00 21.65 -8.39
CA GLY A 196 -13.60 21.53 -8.02
C GLY A 196 -12.90 20.32 -8.63
N CYS A 197 -13.48 19.64 -9.63
CA CYS A 197 -12.90 18.47 -10.27
C CYS A 197 -11.99 18.87 -11.45
N SER A 198 -10.84 18.20 -11.60
CA SER A 198 -9.91 18.40 -12.71
C SER A 198 -10.56 18.06 -14.06
N ILE A 199 -10.65 19.05 -14.99
CA ILE A 199 -11.34 18.89 -16.27
C ILE A 199 -10.46 18.31 -17.38
N HIS A 200 -9.13 18.42 -17.28
CA HIS A 200 -8.19 17.97 -18.31
C HIS A 200 -7.58 16.59 -18.00
N TRP A 201 -8.40 15.65 -17.55
CA TRP A 201 -7.96 14.30 -17.17
C TRP A 201 -7.24 13.54 -18.31
N GLN A 202 -7.52 13.83 -19.60
CA GLN A 202 -6.80 13.25 -20.75
C GLN A 202 -5.32 13.69 -20.78
N LYS A 203 -5.02 14.84 -20.19
CA LYS A 203 -3.65 15.38 -20.03
C LYS A 203 -3.07 15.04 -18.66
N ARG A 204 -3.68 14.14 -17.90
CA ARG A 204 -3.14 13.65 -16.63
C ARG A 204 -1.82 12.96 -16.86
N ARG A 205 -0.81 13.30 -16.03
CA ARG A 205 0.48 12.62 -15.98
C ARG A 205 0.93 12.46 -14.55
N VAL A 206 1.51 11.29 -14.27
CA VAL A 206 2.17 10.99 -13.00
C VAL A 206 3.55 10.42 -13.34
N TYR A 207 4.55 11.27 -13.40
CA TYR A 207 5.88 10.90 -13.85
C TYR A 207 6.87 10.85 -12.70
N ILE A 208 7.66 9.79 -12.64
CA ILE A 208 8.62 9.50 -11.58
C ILE A 208 10.03 9.65 -12.15
N ASP A 209 10.73 10.70 -11.77
CA ASP A 209 12.13 10.93 -12.08
C ASP A 209 13.02 10.31 -11.02
N LEU A 210 13.60 9.15 -11.34
CA LEU A 210 14.45 8.40 -10.45
C LEU A 210 15.85 9.04 -10.27
N ILE A 211 16.25 9.95 -11.15
CA ILE A 211 17.53 10.64 -11.09
C ILE A 211 17.48 11.77 -10.06
N GLU A 212 16.41 12.59 -10.11
CA GLU A 212 16.25 13.75 -9.24
C GLU A 212 15.36 13.46 -8.02
N ASN A 213 15.02 12.20 -7.76
CA ASN A 213 14.11 11.81 -6.69
C ASN A 213 12.82 12.66 -6.68
N THR A 214 12.23 12.89 -7.87
CA THR A 214 11.12 13.81 -8.08
C THR A 214 9.92 13.12 -8.70
N VAL A 215 8.73 13.38 -8.17
CA VAL A 215 7.45 12.99 -8.77
C VAL A 215 6.74 14.24 -9.27
N TYR A 216 6.35 14.20 -10.53
CA TYR A 216 5.49 15.20 -11.17
C TYR A 216 4.09 14.63 -11.34
N SER A 217 3.07 15.35 -10.88
CA SER A 217 1.67 14.96 -11.01
C SER A 217 0.84 16.17 -11.47
N VAL A 218 0.04 16.00 -12.52
CA VAL A 218 -0.73 17.11 -13.10
C VAL A 218 -2.09 16.64 -13.63
N ASN A 219 -3.10 17.52 -13.57
CA ASN A 219 -4.47 17.32 -14.03
C ASN A 219 -5.16 16.09 -13.39
N THR A 220 -5.00 15.93 -12.08
CA THR A 220 -5.62 14.88 -11.28
C THR A 220 -5.74 15.35 -9.83
N GLN A 221 -6.77 14.89 -9.15
CA GLN A 221 -6.96 15.10 -7.71
C GLN A 221 -7.09 13.77 -6.95
N TYR A 222 -7.28 12.68 -7.67
CA TYR A 222 -7.35 11.37 -7.03
C TYR A 222 -6.12 11.12 -6.16
N ALA A 223 -6.34 10.92 -4.87
CA ALA A 223 -5.25 10.84 -3.88
C ALA A 223 -4.19 9.78 -4.22
N GLY A 224 -4.56 8.69 -4.91
CA GLY A 224 -3.61 7.69 -5.40
C GLY A 224 -2.63 8.18 -6.48
N ASN A 225 -2.93 9.33 -7.11
CA ASN A 225 -2.08 9.98 -8.10
C ASN A 225 -1.38 11.24 -7.56
N THR A 226 -1.87 11.82 -6.47
CA THR A 226 -1.47 13.15 -5.98
C THR A 226 -0.81 13.10 -4.61
N VAL A 227 -1.24 12.21 -3.75
CA VAL A 227 -0.65 11.98 -2.43
C VAL A 227 0.67 11.24 -2.64
N GLY A 228 1.71 12.04 -2.90
CA GLY A 228 2.99 11.56 -3.38
C GLY A 228 3.70 10.61 -2.45
N MET A 229 3.45 10.77 -1.17
CA MET A 229 4.24 10.11 -0.13
C MET A 229 3.76 8.71 0.25
N LYS A 230 2.72 8.20 -0.41
CA LYS A 230 2.34 6.79 -0.34
C LYS A 230 3.12 5.96 -1.38
N LYS A 231 2.40 5.40 -2.31
CA LYS A 231 2.92 4.50 -3.33
C LYS A 231 3.76 5.19 -4.40
N LEU A 232 3.65 6.52 -4.54
CA LEU A 232 4.57 7.29 -5.39
C LEU A 232 5.95 7.38 -4.75
N ALA A 233 6.01 7.70 -3.45
CA ALA A 233 7.27 7.70 -2.71
C ALA A 233 7.86 6.30 -2.55
N LEU A 234 7.04 5.24 -2.46
CA LEU A 234 7.53 3.86 -2.41
C LEU A 234 8.42 3.54 -3.63
N ARG A 235 8.07 4.05 -4.81
CA ARG A 235 8.89 3.89 -6.01
C ARG A 235 10.28 4.51 -5.87
N LEU A 236 10.36 5.72 -5.34
CA LEU A 236 11.65 6.38 -5.06
C LEU A 236 12.43 5.63 -3.95
N ALA A 237 11.71 5.18 -2.92
CA ALA A 237 12.30 4.46 -1.80
C ALA A 237 12.86 3.09 -2.21
N ILE A 238 12.21 2.33 -3.11
CA ILE A 238 12.73 1.05 -3.61
C ILE A 238 14.07 1.25 -4.31
N GLN A 239 14.18 2.28 -5.16
CA GLN A 239 15.44 2.58 -5.83
C GLN A 239 16.54 3.01 -4.83
N LYS A 240 16.20 3.89 -3.88
CA LYS A 240 17.12 4.31 -2.81
C LYS A 240 17.55 3.10 -1.99
N ALA A 241 16.62 2.27 -1.58
CA ALA A 241 16.86 1.05 -0.81
C ALA A 241 17.82 0.08 -1.52
N SER A 242 17.62 -0.11 -2.82
CA SER A 242 18.48 -0.98 -3.64
C SER A 242 19.93 -0.49 -3.69
N ARG A 243 20.15 0.83 -3.68
CA ARG A 243 21.50 1.42 -3.65
C ARG A 243 22.16 1.33 -2.27
N GLU A 244 21.37 1.42 -1.21
CA GLU A 244 21.84 1.53 0.17
C GLU A 244 21.77 0.22 0.97
N GLY A 245 21.29 -0.86 0.37
CA GLY A 245 21.26 -2.20 0.98
C GLY A 245 20.19 -2.38 2.06
N TRP A 246 19.04 -1.71 1.92
CA TRP A 246 17.84 -1.91 2.73
C TRP A 246 16.63 -2.25 1.85
N LEU A 247 15.43 -2.46 2.44
CA LEU A 247 14.24 -2.77 1.67
C LEU A 247 13.12 -1.77 1.94
N ALA A 248 12.34 -1.47 0.89
CA ALA A 248 11.08 -0.73 0.94
C ALA A 248 10.00 -1.60 0.29
N GLU A 249 8.96 -1.97 1.05
CA GLU A 249 8.00 -2.98 0.63
C GLU A 249 6.56 -2.51 0.82
N HIS A 250 5.68 -3.01 -0.07
CA HIS A 250 4.24 -2.82 0.03
C HIS A 250 3.65 -3.82 1.04
N MET A 251 3.95 -3.61 2.32
CA MET A 251 3.60 -4.50 3.42
C MET A 251 2.93 -3.76 4.57
N PHE A 252 1.94 -4.40 5.20
CA PHE A 252 1.49 -4.00 6.52
C PHE A 252 2.50 -4.42 7.60
N ILE A 253 2.40 -3.82 8.78
CA ILE A 253 3.10 -4.24 10.00
C ILE A 253 2.05 -4.38 11.11
N MET A 254 1.99 -5.55 11.73
CA MET A 254 1.08 -5.84 12.83
C MET A 254 1.77 -6.58 13.97
N GLY A 255 1.26 -6.39 15.19
CA GLY A 255 1.65 -7.19 16.35
C GLY A 255 0.64 -8.30 16.60
N VAL A 256 1.08 -9.56 16.53
CA VAL A 256 0.27 -10.74 16.87
C VAL A 256 0.52 -11.10 18.33
N LYS A 257 -0.57 -11.14 19.11
CA LYS A 257 -0.53 -11.48 20.54
C LYS A 257 -0.62 -12.98 20.74
N GLY A 258 0.53 -13.58 20.99
CA GLY A 258 0.68 -14.99 21.32
C GLY A 258 0.42 -15.29 22.80
N PRO A 259 0.78 -16.52 23.24
CA PRO A 259 0.70 -16.94 24.64
C PRO A 259 1.39 -15.95 25.60
N GLN A 260 0.90 -15.88 26.85
CA GLN A 260 1.45 -15.01 27.91
C GLN A 260 1.52 -13.51 27.54
N ARG A 261 0.66 -13.05 26.61
CA ARG A 261 0.60 -11.67 26.10
C ARG A 261 1.88 -11.23 25.38
N ARG A 262 2.70 -12.15 24.91
CA ARG A 262 3.85 -11.89 24.04
C ARG A 262 3.34 -11.22 22.76
N THR A 263 4.04 -10.21 22.26
CA THR A 263 3.74 -9.59 20.96
C THR A 263 4.86 -9.94 19.98
N THR A 264 4.49 -10.56 18.87
CA THR A 264 5.39 -10.88 17.77
C THR A 264 4.98 -10.08 16.54
N TYR A 265 5.93 -9.34 15.96
CA TYR A 265 5.61 -8.47 14.82
C TYR A 265 5.73 -9.20 13.50
N PHE A 266 4.66 -9.15 12.74
CA PHE A 266 4.58 -9.70 11.38
C PHE A 266 4.46 -8.58 10.36
N VAL A 267 5.07 -8.80 9.21
CA VAL A 267 4.89 -7.99 8.01
C VAL A 267 4.20 -8.81 6.94
N GLY A 268 3.37 -8.17 6.10
CA GLY A 268 2.64 -8.95 5.11
C GLY A 268 2.33 -8.20 3.81
N ALA A 269 2.64 -8.87 2.69
CA ALA A 269 2.37 -8.39 1.34
C ALA A 269 1.22 -9.15 0.70
N PHE A 270 0.24 -8.39 0.17
CA PHE A 270 -0.95 -8.94 -0.49
C PHE A 270 -1.32 -8.08 -1.69
N PRO A 271 -1.68 -8.67 -2.83
CA PRO A 271 -2.33 -7.95 -3.91
C PRO A 271 -3.64 -7.28 -3.45
N SER A 272 -4.12 -6.33 -4.22
CA SER A 272 -5.39 -5.65 -3.92
C SER A 272 -6.54 -6.65 -3.74
N ALA A 273 -7.44 -6.38 -2.80
CA ALA A 273 -8.61 -7.20 -2.46
C ALA A 273 -8.28 -8.64 -2.02
N CYS A 274 -7.07 -8.91 -1.53
CA CYS A 274 -6.66 -10.21 -1.00
C CYS A 274 -6.63 -10.29 0.53
N GLY A 275 -7.16 -9.29 1.23
CA GLY A 275 -7.31 -9.31 2.69
C GLY A 275 -6.18 -8.65 3.47
N LYS A 276 -5.33 -7.80 2.86
CA LYS A 276 -4.22 -7.11 3.53
C LYS A 276 -4.70 -6.30 4.74
N THR A 277 -5.55 -5.31 4.52
CA THR A 277 -6.06 -4.41 5.57
C THR A 277 -6.86 -5.17 6.64
N SER A 278 -7.74 -6.09 6.23
CA SER A 278 -8.52 -6.89 7.19
C SER A 278 -7.67 -7.90 8.00
N THR A 279 -6.45 -8.23 7.54
CA THR A 279 -5.49 -9.00 8.34
C THR A 279 -4.78 -8.09 9.33
N ALA A 280 -4.31 -6.91 8.91
CA ALA A 280 -3.65 -5.94 9.77
C ALA A 280 -4.54 -5.44 10.91
N MET A 281 -5.86 -5.44 10.71
CA MET A 281 -6.86 -4.92 11.67
C MET A 281 -7.66 -6.02 12.39
N LEU A 282 -7.11 -7.22 12.52
CA LEU A 282 -7.77 -8.31 13.25
C LEU A 282 -8.08 -7.93 14.70
N PRO A 283 -9.31 -8.18 15.18
CA PRO A 283 -9.68 -7.93 16.57
C PRO A 283 -8.71 -8.60 17.55
N GLY A 284 -8.33 -7.87 18.60
CA GLY A 284 -7.41 -8.37 19.63
C GLY A 284 -5.93 -8.36 19.24
N GLN A 285 -5.60 -8.03 17.99
CA GLN A 285 -4.24 -7.80 17.50
C GLN A 285 -3.95 -6.30 17.41
N THR A 286 -2.68 -5.90 17.22
CA THR A 286 -2.30 -4.50 17.10
C THR A 286 -1.78 -4.17 15.71
N ILE A 287 -1.99 -2.93 15.26
CA ILE A 287 -1.50 -2.43 13.98
C ILE A 287 -0.40 -1.38 14.20
N ILE A 288 0.68 -1.47 13.42
CA ILE A 288 1.72 -0.44 13.32
C ILE A 288 1.55 0.35 12.02
N GLY A 289 1.24 -0.33 10.92
CA GLY A 289 1.04 0.29 9.62
C GLY A 289 0.27 -0.61 8.66
N ASP A 290 -0.51 -0.02 7.76
CA ASP A 290 -1.39 -0.77 6.85
C ASP A 290 -0.74 -1.08 5.50
N ASP A 291 0.19 -0.25 5.01
CA ASP A 291 0.46 -0.26 3.58
C ASP A 291 1.93 -0.36 3.18
N ILE A 292 2.85 0.37 3.84
CA ILE A 292 4.26 0.47 3.44
C ILE A 292 5.18 0.29 4.65
N ALA A 293 6.19 -0.57 4.49
CA ALA A 293 7.20 -0.85 5.49
C ALA A 293 8.61 -0.60 4.93
N TYR A 294 9.46 0.05 5.71
CA TYR A 294 10.89 0.12 5.49
C TYR A 294 11.62 -0.86 6.40
N PHE A 295 12.66 -1.51 5.89
CA PHE A 295 13.41 -2.53 6.62
C PHE A 295 14.88 -2.14 6.77
N ARG A 296 15.44 -2.38 7.94
CA ARG A 296 16.86 -2.20 8.24
C ARG A 296 17.42 -3.44 8.93
N ARG A 297 18.69 -3.71 8.70
CA ARG A 297 19.43 -4.74 9.47
C ARG A 297 20.16 -4.06 10.60
N ARG A 298 20.00 -4.56 11.81
CA ARG A 298 20.65 -4.04 13.01
C ARG A 298 21.04 -5.20 13.92
N LYS A 299 22.31 -5.24 14.35
CA LYS A 299 22.81 -6.24 15.34
C LYS A 299 22.37 -7.68 15.01
N GLY A 300 22.55 -8.11 13.76
CA GLY A 300 22.18 -9.47 13.32
C GLY A 300 20.68 -9.76 13.24
N LYS A 301 19.80 -8.76 13.32
CA LYS A 301 18.33 -8.89 13.22
C LYS A 301 17.75 -7.98 12.15
N MET A 302 16.55 -8.34 11.67
CA MET A 302 15.73 -7.51 10.80
C MET A 302 14.79 -6.65 11.62
N TYR A 303 14.74 -5.34 11.32
CA TYR A 303 13.80 -4.39 11.89
C TYR A 303 12.98 -3.75 10.79
N CYS A 304 11.75 -3.38 11.10
CA CYS A 304 10.90 -2.62 10.19
C CYS A 304 10.21 -1.46 10.89
N ALA A 305 9.87 -0.44 10.11
CA ALA A 305 9.10 0.71 10.57
C ALA A 305 8.02 1.08 9.55
N ASN A 306 6.90 1.57 10.05
CA ASN A 306 5.82 2.09 9.23
C ASN A 306 6.18 3.45 8.64
N VAL A 307 5.94 3.59 7.35
CA VAL A 307 6.24 4.81 6.59
C VAL A 307 5.24 5.92 6.87
N GLU A 308 3.99 5.57 7.06
CA GLU A 308 2.85 6.48 7.14
C GLU A 308 2.33 6.65 8.58
N GLN A 309 1.59 7.73 8.82
CA GLN A 309 0.83 7.89 10.07
C GLN A 309 -0.69 7.73 9.86
N GLY A 310 -1.13 7.52 8.63
CA GLY A 310 -2.55 7.38 8.30
C GLY A 310 -2.80 6.31 7.24
N ILE A 311 -4.07 6.07 6.96
CA ILE A 311 -4.56 5.06 6.04
C ILE A 311 -5.36 5.74 4.92
N PHE A 312 -5.09 5.36 3.67
CA PHE A 312 -5.92 5.64 2.51
C PHE A 312 -6.50 4.31 2.01
N GLY A 313 -7.63 3.92 2.61
CA GLY A 313 -8.23 2.60 2.40
C GLY A 313 -9.38 2.59 1.42
N ILE A 314 -9.65 1.43 0.80
CA ILE A 314 -10.91 1.18 0.07
C ILE A 314 -12.02 1.03 1.11
N ILE A 315 -13.16 1.73 0.91
CA ILE A 315 -14.27 1.70 1.85
C ILE A 315 -15.36 0.69 1.48
N CYS A 316 -15.45 0.29 0.22
CA CYS A 316 -16.41 -0.71 -0.24
C CYS A 316 -16.32 -1.99 0.60
N ASP A 317 -17.48 -2.53 1.00
CA ASP A 317 -17.65 -3.72 1.85
C ASP A 317 -17.12 -3.59 3.30
N VAL A 318 -16.63 -2.44 3.71
CA VAL A 318 -16.30 -2.20 5.14
C VAL A 318 -17.60 -2.15 5.95
N ASN A 319 -17.75 -3.07 6.91
CA ASN A 319 -18.97 -3.21 7.70
C ASN A 319 -18.67 -3.60 9.17
N PRO A 320 -19.63 -3.44 10.10
CA PRO A 320 -19.38 -3.66 11.54
C PRO A 320 -19.12 -5.12 11.93
N VAL A 321 -19.47 -6.08 11.06
CA VAL A 321 -19.32 -7.52 11.35
C VAL A 321 -17.94 -8.01 10.94
N ASP A 322 -17.51 -7.63 9.74
CA ASP A 322 -16.28 -8.13 9.13
C ASP A 322 -15.05 -7.29 9.47
N ASP A 323 -15.24 -5.97 9.65
CA ASP A 323 -14.16 -4.99 9.82
C ASP A 323 -14.46 -4.03 11.03
N PRO A 324 -14.77 -4.57 12.23
CA PRO A 324 -15.30 -3.78 13.33
C PRO A 324 -14.38 -2.65 13.80
N VAL A 325 -13.07 -2.81 13.72
CA VAL A 325 -12.09 -1.81 14.18
C VAL A 325 -12.15 -0.57 13.30
N ILE A 326 -12.00 -0.73 11.99
CA ILE A 326 -12.01 0.40 11.06
C ILE A 326 -13.41 0.99 10.90
N TYR A 327 -14.46 0.15 10.87
CA TYR A 327 -15.83 0.63 10.79
C TYR A 327 -16.16 1.58 11.96
N LYS A 328 -15.81 1.19 13.20
CA LYS A 328 -16.00 2.03 14.39
C LYS A 328 -15.30 3.38 14.23
N ALA A 329 -14.07 3.40 13.78
CA ALA A 329 -13.32 4.63 13.55
C ALA A 329 -13.98 5.53 12.50
N LEU A 330 -14.48 4.94 11.41
CA LEU A 330 -15.12 5.67 10.30
C LEU A 330 -16.50 6.27 10.64
N VAL A 331 -17.19 5.78 11.66
CA VAL A 331 -18.50 6.31 12.06
C VAL A 331 -18.45 7.14 13.35
N SER A 332 -17.30 7.21 14.01
CA SER A 332 -17.08 8.00 15.23
C SER A 332 -16.58 9.42 14.91
N PRO A 333 -16.85 10.42 15.77
CA PRO A 333 -16.27 11.75 15.63
C PRO A 333 -14.74 11.68 15.51
N GLY A 334 -14.16 12.47 14.58
CA GLY A 334 -12.72 12.48 14.30
C GLY A 334 -12.43 12.96 12.90
N GLU A 335 -11.17 13.19 12.57
CA GLU A 335 -10.76 13.66 11.26
C GLU A 335 -10.75 12.53 10.24
N VAL A 336 -11.73 12.53 9.32
CA VAL A 336 -11.88 11.56 8.22
C VAL A 336 -12.27 12.28 6.94
N ILE A 337 -11.59 11.98 5.84
CA ILE A 337 -12.01 12.39 4.49
C ILE A 337 -12.59 11.16 3.79
N PHE A 338 -13.84 11.25 3.32
CA PHE A 338 -14.47 10.25 2.48
C PHE A 338 -14.39 10.66 1.02
N SER A 339 -13.89 9.79 0.14
CA SER A 339 -13.81 10.08 -1.29
C SER A 339 -14.75 9.18 -2.09
N ASN A 340 -15.56 9.80 -2.96
CA ASN A 340 -16.45 9.12 -3.92
C ASN A 340 -17.51 8.19 -3.29
N VAL A 341 -17.96 8.52 -2.09
CA VAL A 341 -19.06 7.85 -1.37
C VAL A 341 -20.43 8.47 -1.78
N LEU A 342 -21.53 7.87 -1.35
CA LEU A 342 -22.84 8.52 -1.39
C LEU A 342 -22.99 9.40 -0.14
N VAL A 343 -23.44 10.63 -0.33
CA VAL A 343 -23.76 11.55 0.76
C VAL A 343 -25.25 11.81 0.79
N ALA A 344 -25.90 11.50 1.90
CA ALA A 344 -27.31 11.77 2.13
C ALA A 344 -27.52 12.31 3.55
N ASP A 345 -28.34 13.33 3.71
CA ASP A 345 -28.61 13.99 5.00
C ASP A 345 -27.34 14.35 5.80
N GLY A 346 -26.25 14.69 5.08
CA GLY A 346 -24.95 15.04 5.66
C GLY A 346 -24.20 13.86 6.29
N LYS A 347 -24.49 12.64 5.89
CA LYS A 347 -23.78 11.41 6.30
C LYS A 347 -23.22 10.67 5.09
N PRO A 348 -22.07 10.00 5.24
CA PRO A 348 -21.49 9.17 4.17
C PRO A 348 -22.13 7.79 4.18
N TYR A 349 -22.33 7.22 2.99
CA TYR A 349 -22.78 5.85 2.77
C TYR A 349 -21.98 5.21 1.64
N TRP A 350 -21.76 3.90 1.74
CA TRP A 350 -21.01 3.13 0.72
C TRP A 350 -21.61 1.74 0.54
N GLU A 351 -21.32 1.16 -0.60
CA GLU A 351 -21.75 -0.21 -0.92
C GLU A 351 -21.13 -1.21 0.07
N GLY A 352 -21.95 -2.13 0.59
CA GLY A 352 -21.52 -3.12 1.59
C GLY A 352 -21.35 -2.58 3.01
N MET A 353 -21.86 -1.37 3.34
CA MET A 353 -21.75 -0.76 4.67
C MET A 353 -22.46 -1.57 5.79
N GLY A 354 -23.32 -2.52 5.43
CA GLY A 354 -24.04 -3.35 6.41
C GLY A 354 -25.34 -2.72 6.94
N CYS A 355 -25.83 -1.67 6.27
CA CYS A 355 -27.14 -1.05 6.54
C CYS A 355 -27.89 -0.78 5.25
N GLU A 356 -29.17 -0.46 5.34
CA GLU A 356 -29.96 -0.01 4.20
C GLU A 356 -29.47 1.36 3.73
N LEU A 357 -29.25 1.48 2.42
CA LEU A 357 -28.77 2.73 1.81
C LEU A 357 -29.94 3.69 1.55
N PRO A 358 -29.72 5.02 1.62
CA PRO A 358 -30.72 6.03 1.28
C PRO A 358 -31.22 5.88 -0.15
N GLU A 359 -32.48 6.22 -0.39
CA GLU A 359 -33.09 6.19 -1.72
C GLU A 359 -32.58 7.35 -2.62
N ARG A 360 -32.05 8.44 -2.03
CA ARG A 360 -31.51 9.62 -2.74
C ARG A 360 -30.33 10.22 -1.99
N GLY A 361 -29.45 10.90 -2.75
CA GLY A 361 -28.29 11.61 -2.21
C GLY A 361 -27.49 12.28 -3.31
N ILE A 362 -26.24 12.62 -2.97
CA ILE A 362 -25.25 13.14 -3.92
C ILE A 362 -24.07 12.16 -3.93
N ASN A 363 -23.59 11.80 -5.10
CA ASN A 363 -22.37 11.00 -5.25
C ASN A 363 -21.42 11.63 -6.28
N PHE A 364 -20.36 10.91 -6.64
CA PHE A 364 -19.33 11.32 -7.59
C PHE A 364 -19.84 11.64 -9.03
N GLN A 365 -21.13 11.43 -9.32
CA GLN A 365 -21.79 11.81 -10.57
C GLN A 365 -22.91 12.85 -10.34
N GLY A 366 -22.93 13.51 -9.19
CA GLY A 366 -23.93 14.51 -8.82
C GLY A 366 -25.14 13.90 -8.11
N GLU A 367 -26.35 14.44 -8.34
CA GLU A 367 -27.57 13.89 -7.74
C GLU A 367 -27.75 12.42 -8.10
N TRP A 368 -27.99 11.60 -7.09
CA TRP A 368 -28.18 10.17 -7.22
C TRP A 368 -29.50 9.71 -6.57
N TYR A 369 -30.14 8.74 -7.19
CA TYR A 369 -31.29 8.01 -6.64
C TYR A 369 -31.18 6.54 -7.05
N LYS A 370 -31.77 5.67 -6.25
CA LYS A 370 -31.75 4.22 -6.47
C LYS A 370 -32.36 3.84 -7.83
N GLY A 371 -31.60 3.07 -8.62
CA GLY A 371 -31.98 2.71 -9.98
C GLY A 371 -31.64 3.76 -11.04
N LYS A 372 -30.94 4.88 -10.69
CA LYS A 372 -30.45 5.84 -11.69
C LYS A 372 -29.48 5.16 -12.65
N LYS A 373 -29.65 5.46 -13.95
CA LYS A 373 -28.81 4.92 -15.03
C LYS A 373 -28.00 6.01 -15.71
N ASP A 374 -26.84 5.62 -16.23
CA ASP A 374 -26.01 6.44 -17.11
C ASP A 374 -26.59 6.53 -18.54
N ALA A 375 -25.86 7.24 -19.43
CA ALA A 375 -26.25 7.40 -20.83
C ALA A 375 -26.30 6.09 -21.61
N GLU A 376 -25.55 5.08 -21.18
CA GLU A 376 -25.46 3.74 -21.76
C GLU A 376 -26.52 2.79 -21.18
N GLY A 377 -27.35 3.25 -20.23
CA GLY A 377 -28.42 2.46 -19.59
C GLY A 377 -27.94 1.57 -18.45
N LYS A 378 -26.70 1.71 -18.01
CA LYS A 378 -26.12 0.98 -16.88
C LYS A 378 -26.46 1.69 -15.57
N GLU A 379 -26.82 0.91 -14.55
CA GLU A 379 -27.10 1.47 -13.22
C GLU A 379 -25.84 2.11 -12.60
N ILE A 380 -26.03 3.34 -12.10
CA ILE A 380 -24.97 4.08 -11.38
C ILE A 380 -24.98 3.61 -9.92
N PRO A 381 -23.87 3.04 -9.43
CA PRO A 381 -23.82 2.58 -8.04
C PRO A 381 -23.89 3.77 -7.07
N PRO A 382 -24.33 3.54 -5.82
CA PRO A 382 -24.42 4.59 -4.81
C PRO A 382 -23.06 5.20 -4.49
N SER A 383 -22.04 4.39 -4.35
CA SER A 383 -20.64 4.81 -4.19
C SER A 383 -19.77 4.22 -5.29
N HIS A 384 -18.65 4.85 -5.60
CA HIS A 384 -17.71 4.29 -6.55
C HIS A 384 -17.06 3.03 -5.98
N LYS A 385 -16.84 1.99 -6.82
CA LYS A 385 -16.16 0.75 -6.40
C LYS A 385 -14.76 0.97 -5.80
N ASN A 386 -14.12 2.09 -6.13
CA ASN A 386 -12.84 2.54 -5.58
C ASN A 386 -13.01 3.72 -4.61
N ALA A 387 -14.20 3.91 -4.03
CA ALA A 387 -14.41 4.89 -2.96
C ALA A 387 -13.45 4.65 -1.80
N ARG A 388 -12.97 5.74 -1.18
CA ARG A 388 -11.89 5.70 -0.21
C ARG A 388 -12.25 6.42 1.08
N TYR A 389 -11.51 6.09 2.11
CA TYR A 389 -11.40 6.88 3.32
C TYR A 389 -9.94 7.24 3.59
N THR A 390 -9.72 8.44 4.16
CA THR A 390 -8.42 8.89 4.66
C THR A 390 -8.55 9.17 6.14
N ILE A 391 -7.79 8.46 6.98
CA ILE A 391 -7.88 8.54 8.44
C ILE A 391 -6.50 8.34 9.08
N ARG A 392 -6.25 8.97 10.24
CA ARG A 392 -5.03 8.70 11.02
C ARG A 392 -5.08 7.33 11.67
N LEU A 393 -3.95 6.64 11.72
CA LEU A 393 -3.81 5.39 12.49
C LEU A 393 -4.13 5.58 13.97
N SER A 394 -3.86 6.77 14.53
CA SER A 394 -4.19 7.11 15.93
C SER A 394 -5.69 7.13 16.25
N ALA A 395 -6.56 7.10 15.24
CA ALA A 395 -8.00 6.96 15.43
C ALA A 395 -8.44 5.50 15.66
N LEU A 396 -7.54 4.54 15.49
CA LEU A 396 -7.83 3.12 15.69
C LEU A 396 -7.56 2.71 17.12
N ASP A 397 -8.51 2.01 17.73
CA ASP A 397 -8.41 1.51 19.12
C ASP A 397 -7.27 0.49 19.31
N ASN A 398 -6.81 -0.13 18.25
CA ASN A 398 -5.78 -1.17 18.27
C ASN A 398 -4.41 -0.70 17.73
N LEU A 399 -4.15 0.61 17.68
CA LEU A 399 -2.83 1.11 17.35
C LEU A 399 -1.79 0.55 18.33
N ASP A 400 -0.70 0.02 17.79
CA ASP A 400 0.39 -0.53 18.61
C ASP A 400 1.18 0.61 19.28
N PRO A 401 1.53 0.49 20.57
CA PRO A 401 2.36 1.48 21.26
C PRO A 401 3.75 1.73 20.61
N GLN A 402 4.23 0.79 19.80
CA GLN A 402 5.51 0.90 19.08
C GLN A 402 5.38 1.53 17.68
N ALA A 403 4.19 2.00 17.28
CA ALA A 403 3.97 2.54 15.94
C ALA A 403 4.90 3.72 15.58
N GLU A 404 5.26 4.54 16.57
CA GLU A 404 6.15 5.69 16.39
C GLU A 404 7.57 5.44 16.93
N ASN A 405 7.95 4.18 17.21
CA ASN A 405 9.28 3.87 17.72
C ASN A 405 10.34 4.17 16.64
N PRO A 406 11.31 5.10 16.90
CA PRO A 406 12.34 5.45 15.93
C PRO A 406 13.30 4.30 15.61
N GLU A 407 13.43 3.30 16.50
CA GLU A 407 14.19 2.10 16.24
C GLU A 407 13.44 1.08 15.35
N GLY A 408 12.15 1.30 15.07
CA GLY A 408 11.27 0.31 14.47
C GLY A 408 10.99 -0.86 15.39
N VAL A 409 10.45 -1.94 14.83
CA VAL A 409 10.15 -3.19 15.56
C VAL A 409 10.90 -4.37 14.94
N PRO A 410 11.31 -5.38 15.73
CA PRO A 410 11.95 -6.58 15.18
C PRO A 410 10.94 -7.39 14.37
N VAL A 411 11.33 -7.84 13.18
CA VAL A 411 10.50 -8.70 12.33
C VAL A 411 10.53 -10.12 12.85
N GLY A 412 9.39 -10.64 13.32
CA GLY A 412 9.24 -12.03 13.77
C GLY A 412 8.83 -12.98 12.65
N GLY A 413 8.06 -12.52 11.66
CA GLY A 413 7.66 -13.34 10.51
C GLY A 413 7.23 -12.50 9.32
N VAL A 414 7.34 -13.08 8.12
CA VAL A 414 6.93 -12.46 6.86
C VAL A 414 5.78 -13.25 6.27
N ILE A 415 4.73 -12.59 5.79
CA ILE A 415 3.54 -13.21 5.23
C ILE A 415 3.36 -12.75 3.78
N TYR A 416 3.21 -13.69 2.87
CA TYR A 416 2.80 -13.45 1.50
C TYR A 416 1.41 -14.04 1.26
N GLY A 417 0.43 -13.21 0.88
CA GLY A 417 -0.93 -13.64 0.61
C GLY A 417 -1.34 -13.43 -0.85
N GLY A 418 -2.30 -14.21 -1.29
CA GLY A 418 -2.92 -14.10 -2.61
C GLY A 418 -4.34 -14.66 -2.60
N ARG A 419 -5.10 -14.37 -3.64
CA ARG A 419 -6.40 -15.00 -3.89
C ARG A 419 -6.19 -16.23 -4.76
N ASP A 420 -6.52 -17.41 -4.22
CA ASP A 420 -6.39 -18.68 -4.91
C ASP A 420 -7.55 -19.59 -4.50
N SER A 421 -8.36 -19.98 -5.46
CA SER A 421 -9.57 -20.75 -5.19
C SER A 421 -9.33 -22.26 -5.04
N ASN A 422 -8.20 -22.80 -5.54
CA ASN A 422 -8.07 -24.25 -5.69
C ASN A 422 -6.66 -24.84 -5.63
N THR A 423 -5.61 -24.06 -5.26
CA THR A 423 -4.23 -24.55 -5.26
C THR A 423 -3.60 -24.54 -3.87
N LEU A 424 -3.55 -23.34 -3.24
CA LEU A 424 -2.81 -23.12 -2.00
C LEU A 424 -3.65 -23.45 -0.76
N VAL A 425 -3.00 -24.02 0.24
CA VAL A 425 -3.59 -24.23 1.58
C VAL A 425 -3.73 -22.91 2.34
N PRO A 426 -4.57 -22.85 3.41
CA PRO A 426 -4.82 -21.61 4.15
C PRO A 426 -3.58 -20.95 4.73
N ILE A 427 -2.61 -21.73 5.20
CA ILE A 427 -1.30 -21.26 5.65
C ILE A 427 -0.23 -22.34 5.46
N GLU A 428 0.96 -21.91 5.01
CA GLU A 428 2.14 -22.78 4.88
C GLU A 428 3.40 -21.98 5.18
N GLN A 429 4.30 -22.52 6.02
CA GLN A 429 5.62 -21.97 6.30
C GLN A 429 6.63 -22.50 5.29
N ALA A 430 7.47 -21.65 4.71
CA ALA A 430 8.59 -22.06 3.85
C ALA A 430 9.71 -22.79 4.65
N PHE A 431 10.53 -23.62 3.98
CA PHE A 431 11.61 -24.34 4.64
C PHE A 431 12.73 -23.43 5.16
N ASN A 432 13.02 -22.37 4.43
CA ASN A 432 14.05 -21.38 4.75
C ASN A 432 13.76 -20.03 4.06
N TRP A 433 14.62 -19.04 4.30
CA TRP A 433 14.48 -17.70 3.72
C TRP A 433 14.49 -17.71 2.19
N VAL A 434 15.45 -18.39 1.56
CA VAL A 434 15.61 -18.43 0.10
C VAL A 434 14.36 -19.01 -0.57
N GLU A 435 13.93 -20.19 -0.11
CA GLU A 435 12.70 -20.80 -0.62
C GLU A 435 11.48 -19.92 -0.34
N GLY A 436 11.41 -19.27 0.81
CA GLY A 436 10.32 -18.37 1.17
C GLY A 436 10.21 -17.17 0.23
N ILE A 437 11.33 -16.49 -0.03
CA ILE A 437 11.37 -15.37 -0.98
C ILE A 437 10.94 -15.84 -2.39
N ILE A 438 11.47 -16.97 -2.86
CA ILE A 438 11.24 -17.43 -4.24
C ILE A 438 9.85 -18.07 -4.38
N THR A 439 9.47 -19.03 -3.53
CA THR A 439 8.26 -19.83 -3.70
C THR A 439 6.99 -19.20 -3.12
N LYS A 440 7.13 -18.30 -2.14
CA LYS A 440 5.99 -17.61 -1.51
C LYS A 440 5.88 -16.15 -2.00
N GLY A 441 6.99 -15.39 -1.97
CA GLY A 441 7.02 -13.99 -2.39
C GLY A 441 7.06 -13.79 -3.90
N ALA A 442 8.13 -14.26 -4.54
CA ALA A 442 8.36 -14.07 -5.98
C ALA A 442 7.44 -14.92 -6.87
N SER A 443 6.69 -15.86 -6.31
CA SER A 443 5.72 -16.72 -7.00
C SER A 443 4.27 -16.39 -6.67
N ILE A 444 3.97 -15.17 -6.18
CA ILE A 444 2.58 -14.78 -5.94
C ILE A 444 1.83 -14.72 -7.28
N GLU A 445 0.75 -15.47 -7.35
CA GLU A 445 -0.33 -15.29 -8.30
C GLU A 445 -1.59 -14.94 -7.52
N SER A 446 -2.41 -14.06 -8.07
CA SER A 446 -3.70 -13.71 -7.49
C SER A 446 -4.78 -13.73 -8.55
N GLU A 447 -5.85 -14.45 -8.30
CA GLU A 447 -7.00 -14.52 -9.21
C GLU A 447 -7.64 -13.14 -9.39
N THR A 448 -7.97 -12.83 -10.63
CA THR A 448 -8.71 -11.62 -10.99
C THR A 448 -10.12 -11.66 -10.40
N THR A 449 -10.62 -10.51 -9.97
CA THR A 449 -11.99 -10.37 -9.46
C THR A 449 -12.93 -9.82 -10.54
N ALA A 450 -14.23 -9.92 -10.34
CA ALA A 450 -15.23 -9.31 -11.22
C ALA A 450 -15.10 -7.79 -11.38
N ALA A 451 -14.34 -7.12 -10.48
CA ALA A 451 -14.00 -5.70 -10.59
C ALA A 451 -12.92 -5.41 -11.66
N THR A 452 -12.27 -6.44 -12.22
CA THR A 452 -11.30 -6.31 -13.31
C THR A 452 -12.01 -6.62 -14.63
N ILE A 453 -11.85 -5.75 -15.62
CA ILE A 453 -12.38 -5.99 -16.96
C ILE A 453 -11.65 -7.23 -17.53
N GLY A 454 -12.39 -8.32 -17.77
CA GLY A 454 -11.86 -9.59 -18.25
C GLY A 454 -12.52 -10.80 -17.58
N GLN A 455 -11.90 -11.96 -17.70
CA GLN A 455 -12.38 -13.18 -17.04
C GLN A 455 -12.02 -13.17 -15.55
N ALA A 456 -13.00 -13.39 -14.68
CA ALA A 456 -12.76 -13.63 -13.26
C ALA A 456 -12.10 -15.01 -13.04
N GLY A 457 -11.30 -15.14 -11.97
CA GLY A 457 -10.65 -16.40 -11.61
C GLY A 457 -9.39 -16.73 -12.40
N VAL A 458 -8.85 -15.80 -13.19
CA VAL A 458 -7.58 -16.00 -13.91
C VAL A 458 -6.41 -15.60 -13.01
N PRO A 459 -5.44 -16.51 -12.74
CA PRO A 459 -4.24 -16.17 -11.97
C PRO A 459 -3.43 -15.07 -12.67
N LYS A 460 -3.18 -13.97 -11.96
CA LYS A 460 -2.31 -12.88 -12.42
C LYS A 460 -1.06 -12.85 -11.55
N PHE A 461 0.09 -12.98 -12.18
CA PHE A 461 1.39 -12.86 -11.51
C PHE A 461 1.59 -11.45 -10.93
N ASN A 462 2.08 -11.40 -9.70
CA ASN A 462 2.36 -10.15 -9.00
C ASN A 462 3.48 -10.34 -7.97
N ILE A 463 4.72 -10.18 -8.41
CA ILE A 463 5.91 -10.39 -7.57
C ILE A 463 5.80 -9.65 -6.24
N MET A 464 5.85 -10.41 -5.13
CA MET A 464 5.79 -9.90 -3.74
C MET A 464 4.65 -8.89 -3.50
N ALA A 465 3.56 -8.97 -4.29
CA ALA A 465 2.46 -8.00 -4.30
C ALA A 465 2.90 -6.54 -4.50
N ASN A 466 4.07 -6.32 -5.07
CA ASN A 466 4.74 -5.02 -5.20
C ASN A 466 5.04 -4.62 -6.65
N GLN A 467 4.67 -5.43 -7.63
CA GLN A 467 5.01 -5.24 -9.05
C GLN A 467 4.66 -3.85 -9.59
N ASP A 468 3.51 -3.30 -9.19
CA ASP A 468 3.04 -1.98 -9.62
C ASP A 468 3.93 -0.83 -9.09
N PHE A 469 4.79 -1.08 -8.12
CA PHE A 469 5.59 -0.06 -7.40
C PHE A 469 7.09 -0.27 -7.54
N VAL A 470 7.54 -1.42 -8.05
CA VAL A 470 8.96 -1.69 -8.29
C VAL A 470 9.52 -0.65 -9.26
N SER A 471 10.72 -0.13 -8.97
CA SER A 471 11.42 0.90 -9.74
C SER A 471 12.85 0.51 -10.09
N ILE A 472 13.14 -0.78 -10.03
CA ILE A 472 14.40 -1.42 -10.41
C ILE A 472 14.09 -2.68 -11.21
N PRO A 473 15.03 -3.25 -11.98
CA PRO A 473 14.83 -4.53 -12.66
C PRO A 473 14.34 -5.63 -11.72
N LEU A 474 13.39 -6.45 -12.15
CA LEU A 474 12.71 -7.41 -11.27
C LEU A 474 13.65 -8.48 -10.69
N GLY A 475 14.64 -8.95 -11.45
CA GLY A 475 15.65 -9.88 -10.95
C GLY A 475 16.52 -9.23 -9.87
N ARG A 476 16.88 -7.96 -10.03
CA ARG A 476 17.59 -7.18 -8.99
C ARG A 476 16.73 -7.03 -7.73
N TYR A 477 15.43 -6.80 -7.88
CA TYR A 477 14.51 -6.73 -6.74
C TYR A 477 14.45 -8.03 -5.94
N ILE A 478 14.38 -9.20 -6.62
CA ILE A 478 14.47 -10.50 -5.96
C ILE A 478 15.81 -10.66 -5.25
N GLN A 479 16.92 -10.32 -5.93
CA GLN A 479 18.26 -10.45 -5.35
C GLN A 479 18.41 -9.60 -4.09
N ASN A 480 17.91 -8.37 -4.07
CA ASN A 480 17.93 -7.52 -2.87
C ASN A 480 17.20 -8.18 -1.69
N ASN A 481 16.05 -8.82 -1.94
CA ASN A 481 15.30 -9.53 -0.91
C ASN A 481 16.02 -10.79 -0.41
N LEU A 482 16.68 -11.52 -1.31
CA LEU A 482 17.53 -12.66 -0.95
C LEU A 482 18.72 -12.23 -0.10
N ASP A 483 19.42 -11.19 -0.53
CA ASP A 483 20.63 -10.66 0.12
C ASP A 483 20.32 -9.99 1.46
N PHE A 484 19.08 -9.59 1.69
CA PHE A 484 18.70 -8.93 2.93
C PHE A 484 18.84 -9.84 4.16
N ALA A 485 18.83 -11.15 4.00
CA ALA A 485 19.13 -12.10 5.07
C ALA A 485 20.64 -12.25 5.36
N ASN A 486 21.52 -11.75 4.50
CA ASN A 486 22.96 -11.88 4.70
C ASN A 486 23.40 -11.13 5.97
N GLY A 487 24.02 -11.86 6.91
CA GLY A 487 24.43 -11.32 8.22
C GLY A 487 23.30 -11.25 9.25
N VAL A 488 22.14 -11.85 8.97
CA VAL A 488 21.07 -12.06 9.95
C VAL A 488 21.23 -13.46 10.54
N GLU A 489 21.39 -13.54 11.87
CA GLU A 489 21.66 -14.80 12.56
C GLU A 489 20.55 -15.84 12.38
N ASN A 490 19.29 -15.39 12.52
CA ASN A 490 18.09 -16.22 12.35
C ASN A 490 17.07 -15.41 11.52
N PRO A 491 17.09 -15.53 10.18
CA PRO A 491 16.11 -14.87 9.34
C PRO A 491 14.68 -15.26 9.74
N PRO A 492 13.74 -14.29 9.78
CA PRO A 492 12.35 -14.57 10.16
C PRO A 492 11.74 -15.63 9.23
N PRO A 493 10.94 -16.56 9.75
CA PRO A 493 10.22 -17.51 8.91
C PRO A 493 9.25 -16.79 7.96
N ILE A 494 9.11 -17.35 6.76
CA ILE A 494 8.23 -16.84 5.71
C ILE A 494 7.02 -17.77 5.57
N PHE A 495 5.83 -17.19 5.55
CA PHE A 495 4.56 -17.87 5.41
C PHE A 495 3.84 -17.44 4.14
N SER A 496 3.19 -18.37 3.46
CA SER A 496 2.12 -18.03 2.52
C SER A 496 0.76 -18.21 3.18
N VAL A 497 -0.21 -17.33 2.83
CA VAL A 497 -1.59 -17.45 3.29
C VAL A 497 -2.57 -17.35 2.12
N ASN A 498 -3.67 -18.10 2.21
CA ASN A 498 -4.76 -18.09 1.26
C ASN A 498 -6.11 -18.13 2.00
N TYR A 499 -6.90 -17.07 1.87
CA TYR A 499 -8.20 -16.95 2.53
C TYR A 499 -9.39 -17.23 1.61
N PHE A 500 -9.13 -17.66 0.36
CA PHE A 500 -10.11 -17.72 -0.70
C PHE A 500 -10.33 -19.13 -1.27
N LEU A 501 -9.81 -20.14 -0.60
CA LEU A 501 -9.97 -21.53 -1.00
C LEU A 501 -11.46 -21.91 -1.04
N GLN A 502 -11.89 -22.57 -2.12
CA GLN A 502 -13.27 -22.93 -2.38
C GLN A 502 -13.47 -24.45 -2.52
N ASP A 503 -14.70 -24.90 -2.28
CA ASP A 503 -15.16 -26.25 -2.63
C ASP A 503 -15.62 -26.31 -4.11
N GLU A 504 -16.06 -27.50 -4.53
CA GLU A 504 -16.57 -27.77 -5.90
C GLU A 504 -17.82 -26.95 -6.26
N ASN A 505 -18.53 -26.41 -5.25
CA ASN A 505 -19.69 -25.56 -5.42
C ASN A 505 -19.35 -24.05 -5.31
N HIS A 506 -18.07 -23.68 -5.42
CA HIS A 506 -17.56 -22.32 -5.28
C HIS A 506 -17.84 -21.65 -3.92
N ARG A 507 -18.08 -22.45 -2.86
CA ARG A 507 -18.24 -21.94 -1.50
C ARG A 507 -16.89 -21.87 -0.81
N PHE A 508 -16.61 -20.76 -0.11
CA PHE A 508 -15.38 -20.62 0.65
C PHE A 508 -15.26 -21.68 1.75
N LEU A 509 -14.11 -22.34 1.80
CA LEU A 509 -13.77 -23.31 2.84
C LEU A 509 -13.34 -22.66 4.14
N THR A 510 -13.00 -21.36 4.12
CA THR A 510 -12.53 -20.59 5.27
C THR A 510 -13.51 -19.46 5.60
N GLY A 511 -13.72 -19.21 6.88
CA GLY A 511 -14.44 -18.02 7.35
C GLY A 511 -13.52 -16.79 7.37
N LYS A 512 -14.11 -15.58 7.33
CA LYS A 512 -13.33 -14.32 7.31
C LYS A 512 -12.43 -14.12 8.51
N LEU A 513 -12.79 -14.63 9.69
CA LEU A 513 -12.00 -14.54 10.92
C LEU A 513 -11.06 -15.75 11.13
N ASP A 514 -11.15 -16.82 10.34
CA ASP A 514 -10.29 -18.00 10.47
C ASP A 514 -8.81 -17.65 10.35
N LYS A 515 -8.47 -16.58 9.61
CA LYS A 515 -7.10 -16.03 9.50
C LYS A 515 -6.46 -15.66 10.86
N MET A 516 -7.24 -15.38 11.88
CA MET A 516 -6.73 -15.21 13.24
C MET A 516 -6.04 -16.48 13.75
N VAL A 517 -6.66 -17.64 13.50
CA VAL A 517 -6.10 -18.95 13.92
C VAL A 517 -4.81 -19.23 13.15
N TRP A 518 -4.78 -18.92 11.85
CA TRP A 518 -3.57 -19.09 11.04
C TRP A 518 -2.41 -18.25 11.56
N LEU A 519 -2.67 -16.98 11.92
CA LEU A 519 -1.64 -16.08 12.44
C LEU A 519 -1.14 -16.49 13.83
N LEU A 520 -2.04 -16.96 14.69
CA LEU A 520 -1.65 -17.48 16.02
C LEU A 520 -0.79 -18.73 15.90
N TRP A 521 -1.11 -19.63 14.95
CA TRP A 521 -0.24 -20.76 14.66
C TRP A 521 1.13 -20.29 14.14
N ALA A 522 1.17 -19.33 13.23
CA ALA A 522 2.43 -18.78 12.72
C ALA A 522 3.26 -18.15 13.85
N GLU A 523 2.63 -17.47 14.80
CA GLU A 523 3.27 -16.90 15.97
C GLU A 523 3.91 -17.99 16.85
N CYS A 524 3.18 -19.05 17.16
CA CYS A 524 3.73 -20.21 17.87
C CYS A 524 4.87 -20.90 17.09
N ARG A 525 4.80 -20.92 15.75
CA ARG A 525 5.89 -21.44 14.90
C ARG A 525 7.17 -20.59 14.99
N VAL A 526 7.04 -19.27 15.02
CA VAL A 526 8.18 -18.35 15.21
C VAL A 526 8.96 -18.69 16.49
N HIS A 527 8.25 -19.10 17.54
CA HIS A 527 8.84 -19.41 18.84
C HIS A 527 9.11 -20.90 19.09
N GLY A 528 8.90 -21.77 18.08
CA GLY A 528 9.16 -23.20 18.19
C GLY A 528 8.22 -23.96 19.14
N GLU A 529 7.05 -23.39 19.47
CA GLU A 529 6.10 -23.94 20.43
C GLU A 529 5.18 -25.02 19.87
N VAL A 530 5.05 -25.10 18.54
CA VAL A 530 4.23 -26.11 17.85
C VAL A 530 5.02 -26.83 16.77
N GLN A 531 4.68 -28.10 16.55
CA GLN A 531 5.21 -28.91 15.46
C GLN A 531 4.50 -28.56 14.14
N ALA A 532 4.94 -29.15 13.02
CA ALA A 532 4.30 -28.97 11.72
C ALA A 532 4.45 -30.23 10.86
N LEU A 533 3.55 -30.42 9.90
CA LEU A 533 3.62 -31.50 8.94
C LEU A 533 4.39 -31.04 7.69
N LYS A 534 5.31 -31.89 7.23
CA LYS A 534 6.14 -31.58 6.06
C LYS A 534 5.36 -31.86 4.77
N THR A 535 5.27 -30.86 3.89
CA THR A 535 4.77 -30.99 2.52
C THR A 535 5.91 -30.90 1.51
N PRO A 536 5.69 -31.11 0.21
CA PRO A 536 6.72 -30.86 -0.81
C PRO A 536 7.16 -29.38 -0.90
N THR A 537 6.33 -28.44 -0.43
CA THR A 537 6.52 -26.98 -0.60
C THR A 537 6.75 -26.23 0.70
N GLY A 538 6.66 -26.89 1.86
CA GLY A 538 6.85 -26.24 3.16
C GLY A 538 6.29 -27.05 4.33
N TRP A 539 5.85 -26.34 5.38
CA TRP A 539 5.30 -26.88 6.61
C TRP A 539 3.88 -26.37 6.84
N ILE A 540 2.94 -27.26 7.12
CA ILE A 540 1.53 -26.93 7.43
C ILE A 540 1.18 -27.28 8.88
N PRO A 541 0.15 -26.63 9.48
CA PRO A 541 -0.30 -26.93 10.84
C PRO A 541 -0.78 -28.37 10.98
N ARG A 542 -0.65 -28.92 12.19
CA ARG A 542 -1.35 -30.14 12.56
C ARG A 542 -2.79 -29.81 13.00
N TYR A 543 -3.70 -30.75 12.84
CA TYR A 543 -5.09 -30.61 13.30
C TYR A 543 -5.18 -30.29 14.80
N GLU A 544 -4.35 -30.99 15.60
CA GLU A 544 -4.31 -30.90 17.06
C GLU A 544 -3.89 -29.48 17.55
N ASP A 545 -3.12 -28.76 16.74
CA ASP A 545 -2.70 -27.39 17.06
C ASP A 545 -3.78 -26.36 16.71
N LEU A 546 -4.61 -26.62 15.68
CA LEU A 546 -5.62 -25.70 15.20
C LEU A 546 -6.97 -25.83 15.92
N ALA A 547 -7.43 -27.06 16.18
CA ALA A 547 -8.79 -27.28 16.71
C ALA A 547 -9.02 -26.58 18.06
N PRO A 548 -8.07 -26.57 19.02
CA PRO A 548 -8.20 -25.79 20.24
C PRO A 548 -8.28 -24.28 20.01
N LEU A 549 -7.46 -23.74 19.09
CA LEU A 549 -7.43 -22.32 18.74
C LEU A 549 -8.76 -21.87 18.13
N PHE A 550 -9.36 -22.65 17.22
CA PHE A 550 -10.69 -22.38 16.69
C PHE A 550 -11.75 -22.30 17.77
N LYS A 551 -11.71 -23.23 18.72
CA LYS A 551 -12.67 -23.25 19.85
C LYS A 551 -12.48 -22.06 20.77
N GLU A 552 -11.23 -21.77 21.15
CA GLU A 552 -10.89 -20.70 22.09
C GLU A 552 -11.14 -19.31 21.52
N LYS A 553 -10.68 -19.05 20.29
CA LYS A 553 -10.66 -17.70 19.71
C LYS A 553 -11.93 -17.35 18.95
N LEU A 554 -12.57 -18.34 18.32
CA LEU A 554 -13.72 -18.11 17.46
C LEU A 554 -15.02 -18.81 17.95
N ASN A 555 -14.94 -19.53 19.07
CA ASN A 555 -16.02 -20.39 19.57
C ASN A 555 -16.59 -21.33 18.48
N LYS A 556 -15.73 -21.79 17.58
CA LYS A 556 -16.06 -22.60 16.41
C LYS A 556 -15.55 -24.04 16.61
N VAL A 557 -16.40 -25.02 16.32
CA VAL A 557 -15.97 -26.41 16.23
C VAL A 557 -15.26 -26.62 14.90
N TYR A 558 -14.00 -27.03 14.97
CA TYR A 558 -13.19 -27.31 13.79
C TYR A 558 -13.11 -28.83 13.60
N THR A 559 -13.68 -29.36 12.52
CA THR A 559 -13.76 -30.81 12.30
C THR A 559 -12.54 -31.33 11.51
N LYS A 560 -12.27 -32.63 11.62
CA LYS A 560 -11.21 -33.27 10.83
C LYS A 560 -11.49 -33.19 9.33
N GLU A 561 -12.75 -33.26 8.93
CA GLU A 561 -13.17 -33.15 7.53
C GLU A 561 -12.92 -31.75 6.98
N ALA A 562 -13.20 -30.69 7.78
CA ALA A 562 -12.91 -29.31 7.40
C ALA A 562 -11.40 -29.10 7.26
N TYR A 563 -10.62 -29.60 8.22
CA TYR A 563 -9.16 -29.55 8.19
C TYR A 563 -8.61 -30.28 6.96
N GLU A 564 -9.04 -31.51 6.70
CA GLU A 564 -8.58 -32.28 5.54
C GLU A 564 -8.86 -31.56 4.22
N LYS A 565 -10.06 -31.01 4.03
CA LYS A 565 -10.42 -30.25 2.83
C LYS A 565 -9.56 -28.99 2.65
N GLN A 566 -9.31 -28.27 3.72
CA GLN A 566 -8.51 -27.03 3.72
C GLN A 566 -7.03 -27.31 3.48
N PHE A 567 -6.45 -28.30 4.14
CA PHE A 567 -5.03 -28.62 4.11
C PHE A 567 -4.65 -29.76 3.17
N MET A 568 -5.57 -30.21 2.32
CA MET A 568 -5.27 -31.11 1.20
C MET A 568 -4.20 -30.48 0.31
N VAL A 569 -3.05 -31.15 0.14
CA VAL A 569 -2.00 -30.70 -0.78
C VAL A 569 -2.36 -31.11 -2.20
N ARG A 570 -2.55 -30.16 -3.08
CA ARG A 570 -2.98 -30.32 -4.47
C ARG A 570 -1.77 -30.36 -5.39
N VAL A 571 -1.15 -31.54 -5.49
CA VAL A 571 0.19 -31.71 -6.10
C VAL A 571 0.20 -31.27 -7.56
N ASP A 572 -0.77 -31.71 -8.37
CA ASP A 572 -0.82 -31.36 -9.80
C ASP A 572 -0.99 -29.85 -9.99
N LYS A 573 -1.83 -29.20 -9.18
CA LYS A 573 -2.04 -27.74 -9.22
C LYS A 573 -0.78 -26.97 -8.84
N LEU A 574 -0.02 -27.46 -7.89
CA LEU A 574 1.27 -26.87 -7.50
C LEU A 574 2.30 -27.01 -8.63
N ILE A 575 2.36 -28.16 -9.30
CA ILE A 575 3.23 -28.36 -10.47
C ILE A 575 2.86 -27.34 -11.57
N GLU A 576 1.60 -27.29 -11.96
CA GLU A 576 1.08 -26.33 -12.96
C GLU A 576 1.42 -24.87 -12.59
N LYS A 577 1.31 -24.51 -11.32
CA LYS A 577 1.64 -23.16 -10.83
C LYS A 577 3.13 -22.85 -11.01
N PHE A 578 4.02 -23.71 -10.56
CA PHE A 578 5.45 -23.46 -10.65
C PHE A 578 5.96 -23.49 -12.10
N ASP A 579 5.38 -24.33 -12.98
CA ASP A 579 5.66 -24.31 -14.43
C ASP A 579 5.29 -22.95 -15.04
N ARG A 580 4.08 -22.43 -14.77
CA ARG A 580 3.64 -21.10 -15.25
C ARG A 580 4.56 -19.98 -14.76
N VAL A 581 4.89 -19.98 -13.48
CA VAL A 581 5.70 -18.93 -12.86
C VAL A 581 7.14 -18.97 -13.42
N GLU A 582 7.74 -20.15 -13.55
CA GLU A 582 9.07 -20.30 -14.17
C GLU A 582 9.07 -19.78 -15.61
N GLU A 583 8.03 -20.08 -16.40
CA GLU A 583 7.92 -19.59 -17.77
C GLU A 583 7.81 -18.06 -17.84
N ILE A 584 7.07 -17.43 -16.89
CA ILE A 584 7.00 -15.96 -16.78
C ILE A 584 8.41 -15.38 -16.55
N TYR A 585 9.20 -15.98 -15.65
CA TYR A 585 10.57 -15.52 -15.40
C TYR A 585 11.45 -15.66 -16.62
N ARG A 586 11.38 -16.79 -17.33
CA ARG A 586 12.15 -17.01 -18.56
C ARG A 586 11.82 -16.01 -19.65
N GLN A 587 10.55 -15.69 -19.82
CA GLN A 587 10.10 -14.83 -20.91
C GLN A 587 10.18 -13.33 -20.61
N LYS A 588 9.92 -12.92 -19.33
CA LYS A 588 9.66 -11.50 -19.00
C LYS A 588 10.68 -10.88 -18.04
N VAL A 589 11.56 -11.66 -17.43
CA VAL A 589 12.52 -11.19 -16.42
C VAL A 589 13.94 -11.64 -16.80
N PRO A 590 14.58 -10.96 -17.74
CA PRO A 590 15.88 -11.41 -18.29
C PRO A 590 17.02 -11.39 -17.28
N ASP A 591 16.91 -10.58 -16.22
CA ASP A 591 17.87 -10.47 -15.11
C ASP A 591 17.59 -11.43 -13.94
N THR A 592 16.77 -12.47 -14.15
CA THR A 592 16.42 -13.44 -13.11
C THR A 592 17.67 -14.12 -12.53
N PRO A 593 17.90 -14.07 -11.19
CA PRO A 593 19.01 -14.76 -10.56
C PRO A 593 18.95 -16.27 -10.76
N GLN A 594 20.08 -16.94 -10.98
CA GLN A 594 20.15 -18.39 -11.22
C GLN A 594 19.57 -19.22 -10.04
N ILE A 595 19.65 -18.70 -8.82
CA ILE A 595 19.10 -19.36 -7.63
C ILE A 595 17.56 -19.53 -7.73
N VAL A 596 16.86 -18.67 -8.47
CA VAL A 596 15.41 -18.79 -8.70
C VAL A 596 15.10 -20.06 -9.47
N TYR A 597 15.81 -20.31 -10.58
CA TYR A 597 15.64 -21.52 -11.38
C TYR A 597 16.09 -22.80 -10.65
N ALA A 598 17.18 -22.71 -9.89
CA ALA A 598 17.61 -23.83 -9.05
C ALA A 598 16.54 -24.21 -8.02
N THR A 599 15.96 -23.21 -7.35
CA THR A 599 14.87 -23.43 -6.37
C THR A 599 13.62 -24.01 -7.03
N PHE A 600 13.21 -23.52 -8.20
CA PHE A 600 12.06 -24.09 -8.92
C PHE A 600 12.31 -25.55 -9.29
N LYS A 601 13.50 -25.87 -9.78
CA LYS A 601 13.88 -27.26 -10.09
C LYS A 601 13.78 -28.17 -8.88
N ASP A 602 14.26 -27.74 -7.72
CA ASP A 602 14.20 -28.52 -6.48
C ASP A 602 12.74 -28.72 -6.00
N VAL A 603 11.92 -27.69 -6.08
CA VAL A 603 10.48 -27.77 -5.74
C VAL A 603 9.76 -28.71 -6.70
N GLN A 604 10.00 -28.59 -8.00
CA GLN A 604 9.42 -29.47 -9.01
C GLN A 604 9.81 -30.92 -8.78
N GLN A 605 11.08 -31.19 -8.45
CA GLN A 605 11.51 -32.55 -8.14
C GLN A 605 10.75 -33.12 -6.93
N ARG A 606 10.64 -32.38 -5.82
CA ARG A 606 9.88 -32.80 -4.63
C ARG A 606 8.40 -33.05 -4.95
N LEU A 607 7.79 -32.22 -5.78
CA LEU A 607 6.40 -32.38 -6.21
C LEU A 607 6.21 -33.62 -7.09
N GLN A 608 7.13 -33.89 -8.03
CA GLN A 608 7.09 -35.09 -8.86
C GLN A 608 7.29 -36.39 -8.05
N GLU A 609 8.17 -36.37 -7.04
CA GLU A 609 8.33 -37.47 -6.10
C GLU A 609 7.06 -37.72 -5.27
N ALA A 610 6.46 -36.65 -4.75
CA ALA A 610 5.20 -36.70 -4.01
C ALA A 610 4.04 -37.22 -4.88
N ARG A 611 3.97 -36.78 -6.16
CA ARG A 611 2.98 -37.28 -7.14
C ARG A 611 3.10 -38.78 -7.36
N ARG A 612 4.33 -39.31 -7.48
CA ARG A 612 4.59 -40.75 -7.63
C ARG A 612 4.16 -41.53 -6.40
N GLN A 613 4.37 -40.96 -5.20
CA GLN A 613 4.10 -41.63 -3.94
C GLN A 613 2.62 -41.54 -3.52
N TYR A 614 1.98 -40.43 -3.70
CA TYR A 614 0.64 -40.12 -3.14
C TYR A 614 -0.44 -39.85 -4.20
N GLY A 615 -0.06 -39.63 -5.47
CA GLY A 615 -0.98 -39.19 -6.54
C GLY A 615 -1.16 -37.66 -6.56
N SER A 616 -2.28 -37.21 -7.15
CA SER A 616 -2.58 -35.79 -7.36
C SER A 616 -2.92 -35.03 -6.07
N PHE A 617 -3.26 -35.73 -4.99
CA PHE A 617 -3.69 -35.15 -3.70
C PHE A 617 -3.02 -35.87 -2.53
N ILE A 618 -2.56 -35.10 -1.54
CA ILE A 618 -2.03 -35.65 -0.30
C ILE A 618 -2.91 -35.17 0.86
N SER A 619 -3.60 -36.11 1.51
CA SER A 619 -4.28 -35.82 2.77
C SER A 619 -3.27 -35.42 3.85
N PRO A 620 -3.50 -34.36 4.62
CA PRO A 620 -2.59 -33.96 5.70
C PRO A 620 -2.40 -35.06 6.74
N PHE A 621 -3.35 -35.98 6.90
CA PHE A 621 -3.25 -37.14 7.79
C PHE A 621 -2.27 -38.23 7.30
N LYS A 622 -1.78 -38.14 6.06
CA LYS A 622 -0.72 -39.02 5.53
C LYS A 622 0.69 -38.47 5.65
N LEU A 623 0.81 -37.19 6.09
CA LEU A 623 2.09 -36.50 6.26
C LEU A 623 2.68 -36.77 7.64
N THR A 624 3.98 -36.70 7.73
CA THR A 624 4.74 -36.85 8.99
C THR A 624 5.31 -35.50 9.43
N SER A 625 5.56 -35.38 10.74
CA SER A 625 6.18 -34.20 11.35
C SER A 625 7.66 -34.14 11.06
#